data_91f50dd731661e396893248af93d9576
#
_entry.id   91f50dd731661e396893248af93d9576
#
_cell.length_a   1.000
_cell.length_b   1.000
_cell.length_c   1.000
_cell.angle_alpha   90.00
_cell.angle_beta   90.00
_cell.angle_gamma   90.00
#
_symmetry.space_group_name_H-M   'P 1'
#
loop_
_entity.id
_entity.type
_entity.pdbx_description
1 polymer ?
#
loop_
_entity_poly.entity_id
_entity_poly.type
_entity_poly.pdbx_seq_one_letter_code
_entity_poly.pdbx_strand_id
1 'polypeptide(L)'
;MQSLRVLKNERKLKQNKVKENRQLLEEYYDTLVQLRQLRAAFQQVTDPELITACVYEMNAMQQRYSYLLQRIKEEKITCLQVLR
;
A
#
# COMPACT_ATOMS: atom_id res chain seq x y z
N MET A 1 -3.53 8.76 -39.68
CA MET A 1 -2.90 7.51 -39.23
C MET A 1 -2.15 7.59 -37.92
N GLN A 2 -2.06 8.76 -37.33
CA GLN A 2 -1.51 8.92 -35.98
C GLN A 2 -2.48 8.46 -34.90
N SER A 3 -3.79 8.38 -35.21
CA SER A 3 -4.83 8.07 -34.23
C SER A 3 -4.73 6.66 -33.63
N LEU A 4 -4.30 5.67 -34.41
CA LEU A 4 -4.16 4.29 -33.92
C LEU A 4 -3.00 4.12 -32.93
N ARG A 5 -1.89 4.85 -33.16
CA ARG A 5 -0.76 4.83 -32.24
C ARG A 5 -1.11 5.51 -30.93
N VAL A 6 -1.83 6.64 -31.00
CA VAL A 6 -2.28 7.37 -29.81
C VAL A 6 -3.22 6.51 -28.99
N LEU A 7 -4.17 5.83 -29.64
CA LEU A 7 -5.10 4.93 -28.93
C LEU A 7 -4.40 3.75 -28.26
N LYS A 8 -3.40 3.15 -28.94
CA LYS A 8 -2.62 2.05 -28.35
C LYS A 8 -1.83 2.53 -27.12
N ASN A 9 -1.22 3.71 -27.22
CA ASN A 9 -0.47 4.29 -26.11
C ASN A 9 -1.39 4.63 -24.93
N GLU A 10 -2.57 5.18 -25.19
CA GLU A 10 -3.56 5.47 -24.16
C GLU A 10 -4.02 4.21 -23.45
N ARG A 11 -4.26 3.11 -24.20
CA ARG A 11 -4.62 1.82 -23.60
C ARG A 11 -3.51 1.27 -22.72
N LYS A 12 -2.25 1.34 -23.18
CA LYS A 12 -1.10 0.92 -22.38
C LYS A 12 -0.98 1.75 -21.10
N LEU A 13 -1.15 3.07 -21.20
CA LEU A 13 -1.09 3.96 -20.05
C LEU A 13 -2.20 3.63 -19.03
N LYS A 14 -3.41 3.38 -19.50
CA LYS A 14 -4.53 2.98 -18.63
C LYS A 14 -4.27 1.64 -17.96
N GLN A 15 -3.77 0.65 -18.70
CA GLN A 15 -3.45 -0.66 -18.15
C GLN A 15 -2.33 -0.58 -17.10
N ASN A 16 -1.29 0.22 -17.38
CA ASN A 16 -0.20 0.43 -16.44
C ASN A 16 -0.70 1.12 -15.17
N LYS A 17 -1.59 2.11 -15.31
CA LYS A 17 -2.18 2.81 -14.18
C LYS A 17 -3.01 1.87 -13.30
N VAL A 18 -3.83 1.02 -13.90
CA VAL A 18 -4.62 0.03 -13.17
C VAL A 18 -3.70 -0.93 -12.41
N LYS A 19 -2.63 -1.40 -13.05
CA LYS A 19 -1.65 -2.29 -12.44
C LYS A 19 -0.95 -1.61 -11.25
N GLU A 20 -0.52 -0.37 -11.42
CA GLU A 20 0.11 0.41 -10.35
C GLU A 20 -0.85 0.61 -9.17
N ASN A 21 -2.11 0.93 -9.46
CA ASN A 21 -3.13 1.13 -8.44
C ASN A 21 -3.39 -0.16 -7.66
N ARG A 22 -3.42 -1.31 -8.34
CA ARG A 22 -3.58 -2.61 -7.70
C ARG A 22 -2.41 -2.91 -6.77
N GLN A 23 -1.18 -2.68 -7.23
CA GLN A 23 0.02 -2.87 -6.42
C GLN A 23 0.00 -1.98 -5.17
N LEU A 24 -0.44 -0.73 -5.31
CA LEU A 24 -0.55 0.20 -4.20
C LEU A 24 -1.53 -0.30 -3.14
N LEU A 25 -2.69 -0.79 -3.57
CA LEU A 25 -3.68 -1.38 -2.65
C LEU A 25 -3.15 -2.64 -1.98
N GLU A 26 -2.46 -3.50 -2.72
CA GLU A 26 -1.85 -4.71 -2.16
C GLU A 26 -0.83 -4.37 -1.08
N GLU A 27 0.04 -3.40 -1.35
CA GLU A 27 1.02 -2.94 -0.35
C GLU A 27 0.34 -2.36 0.89
N TYR A 28 -0.74 -1.62 0.68
CA TYR A 28 -1.53 -1.06 1.78
C TYR A 28 -2.09 -2.16 2.67
N TYR A 29 -2.74 -3.16 2.09
CA TYR A 29 -3.32 -4.26 2.86
C TYR A 29 -2.24 -5.11 3.54
N ASP A 30 -1.13 -5.37 2.86
CA ASP A 30 -0.01 -6.10 3.45
C ASP A 30 0.57 -5.36 4.65
N THR A 31 0.74 -4.05 4.52
CA THR A 31 1.24 -3.21 5.61
C THR A 31 0.28 -3.24 6.80
N LEU A 32 -1.02 -3.20 6.54
CA LEU A 32 -2.04 -3.27 7.59
C LEU A 32 -1.97 -4.60 8.35
N VAL A 33 -1.81 -5.71 7.62
CA VAL A 33 -1.67 -7.03 8.23
C VAL A 33 -0.40 -7.10 9.08
N GLN A 34 0.72 -6.62 8.57
CA GLN A 34 1.99 -6.60 9.31
C GLN A 34 1.88 -5.74 10.57
N LEU A 35 1.20 -4.61 10.50
CA LEU A 35 0.98 -3.75 11.67
C LEU A 35 0.16 -4.46 12.75
N ARG A 36 -0.88 -5.20 12.36
CA ARG A 36 -1.68 -5.99 13.29
C ARG A 36 -0.86 -7.08 13.95
N GLN A 37 0.00 -7.76 13.17
CA GLN A 37 0.89 -8.80 13.69
C GLN A 37 1.90 -8.24 14.67
N LEU A 38 2.47 -7.07 14.38
CA LEU A 38 3.39 -6.40 15.29
C LEU A 38 2.72 -5.99 16.60
N ARG A 39 1.50 -5.49 16.54
CA ARG A 39 0.73 -5.14 17.75
C ARG A 39 0.46 -6.35 18.62
N ALA A 40 0.10 -7.48 17.99
CA ALA A 40 -0.13 -8.72 18.72
C ALA A 40 1.15 -9.23 19.38
N ALA A 41 2.26 -9.19 18.65
CA ALA A 41 3.57 -9.58 19.19
C ALA A 41 4.00 -8.68 20.35
N PHE A 42 3.79 -7.37 20.21
CA PHE A 42 4.13 -6.39 21.24
C PHE A 42 3.43 -6.68 22.57
N GLN A 43 2.18 -7.14 22.53
CA GLN A 43 1.41 -7.45 23.75
C GLN A 43 2.00 -8.62 24.55
N GLN A 44 2.81 -9.47 23.88
CA GLN A 44 3.39 -10.67 24.53
C GLN A 44 4.84 -10.47 24.95
N VAL A 45 5.47 -9.38 24.54
CA VAL A 45 6.87 -9.11 24.83
C VAL A 45 7.02 -8.45 26.20
N THR A 46 7.93 -9.00 27.02
CA THR A 46 8.24 -8.48 28.34
C THR A 46 9.65 -7.90 28.47
N ASP A 47 10.54 -8.28 27.54
CA ASP A 47 11.93 -7.81 27.53
C ASP A 47 11.98 -6.33 27.08
N PRO A 48 12.59 -5.42 27.90
CA PRO A 48 12.63 -3.99 27.54
C PRO A 48 13.32 -3.70 26.19
N GLU A 49 14.36 -4.44 25.84
CA GLU A 49 15.05 -4.24 24.57
C GLU A 49 14.18 -4.62 23.39
N LEU A 50 13.44 -5.72 23.52
CA LEU A 50 12.48 -6.14 22.48
C LEU A 50 11.29 -5.21 22.40
N ILE A 51 10.85 -4.68 23.51
CA ILE A 51 9.77 -3.67 23.53
C ILE A 51 10.22 -2.43 22.73
N THR A 52 11.44 -1.97 22.95
CA THR A 52 11.99 -0.83 22.21
C THR A 52 12.05 -1.12 20.71
N ALA A 53 12.56 -2.29 20.33
CA ALA A 53 12.62 -2.69 18.92
C ALA A 53 11.22 -2.75 18.29
N CYS A 54 10.24 -3.30 18.98
CA CYS A 54 8.85 -3.36 18.50
C CYS A 54 8.25 -1.96 18.29
N VAL A 55 8.54 -1.02 19.21
CA VAL A 55 8.07 0.36 19.09
C VAL A 55 8.64 1.02 17.83
N TYR A 56 9.93 0.84 17.55
CA TYR A 56 10.55 1.37 16.33
C TYR A 56 9.94 0.75 15.08
N GLU A 57 9.73 -0.56 15.07
CA GLU A 57 9.10 -1.25 13.93
C GLU A 57 7.66 -0.78 13.72
N MET A 58 6.91 -0.64 14.78
CA MET A 58 5.52 -0.15 14.70
C MET A 58 5.47 1.28 14.15
N ASN A 59 6.37 2.14 14.61
CA ASN A 59 6.44 3.52 14.10
C ASN A 59 6.77 3.52 12.61
N ALA A 60 7.73 2.72 12.18
CA ALA A 60 8.09 2.60 10.77
C ALA A 60 6.90 2.12 9.93
N MET A 61 6.19 1.10 10.41
CA MET A 61 5.01 0.57 9.71
C MET A 61 3.86 1.57 9.67
N GLN A 62 3.66 2.34 10.75
CA GLN A 62 2.64 3.38 10.77
C GLN A 62 2.95 4.50 9.78
N GLN A 63 4.21 4.89 9.64
CA GLN A 63 4.63 5.87 8.65
C GLN A 63 4.37 5.35 7.22
N ARG A 64 4.70 4.09 6.97
CA ARG A 64 4.44 3.45 5.68
C ARG A 64 2.94 3.37 5.39
N TYR A 65 2.14 2.98 6.38
CA TYR A 65 0.69 2.91 6.29
C TYR A 65 0.11 4.28 5.93
N SER A 66 0.54 5.33 6.63
CA SER A 66 0.06 6.69 6.38
C SER A 66 0.42 7.18 4.98
N TYR A 67 1.63 6.89 4.53
CA TYR A 67 2.08 7.24 3.19
C TYR A 67 1.24 6.54 2.13
N LEU A 68 1.03 5.23 2.27
CA LEU A 68 0.24 4.45 1.31
C LEU A 68 -1.21 4.93 1.28
N LEU A 69 -1.79 5.19 2.45
CA LEU A 69 -3.17 5.69 2.53
C LEU A 69 -3.30 7.04 1.83
N GLN A 70 -2.33 7.93 2.03
CA GLN A 70 -2.33 9.22 1.36
C GLN A 70 -2.24 9.07 -0.15
N ARG A 71 -1.38 8.19 -0.64
CA ARG A 71 -1.25 7.90 -2.07
C ARG A 71 -2.55 7.37 -2.65
N ILE A 72 -3.22 6.47 -1.93
CA ILE A 72 -4.52 5.93 -2.34
C ILE A 72 -5.55 7.04 -2.45
N LYS A 73 -5.60 7.95 -1.49
CA LYS A 73 -6.52 9.09 -1.50
C LYS A 73 -6.22 10.05 -2.66
N GLU A 74 -4.96 10.36 -2.90
CA GLU A 74 -4.54 11.24 -3.99
C GLU A 74 -4.92 10.67 -5.35
N GLU A 75 -4.75 9.37 -5.54
CA GLU A 75 -5.08 8.68 -6.79
C GLU A 75 -6.58 8.37 -6.89
N LYS A 76 -7.37 8.65 -5.86
CA LYS A 76 -8.80 8.35 -5.80
C LYS A 76 -9.10 6.89 -6.12
N ILE A 77 -8.28 5.99 -5.58
CA ILE A 77 -8.39 4.56 -5.84
C ILE A 77 -9.49 3.96 -4.99
N THR A 78 -10.35 3.15 -5.61
CA THR A 78 -11.34 2.35 -4.91
C THR A 78 -11.13 0.88 -5.27
N CYS A 79 -11.55 -0.02 -4.38
CA CYS A 79 -11.46 -1.46 -4.66
C CYS A 79 -12.23 -1.84 -5.92
N LEU A 80 -13.35 -1.18 -6.19
CA LEU A 80 -14.16 -1.43 -7.38
C LEU A 80 -13.42 -1.09 -8.67
N GLN A 81 -12.61 -0.03 -8.65
CA GLN A 81 -11.82 0.39 -9.82
C GLN A 81 -10.72 -0.61 -10.14
N VAL A 82 -10.14 -1.24 -9.12
CA VAL A 82 -9.03 -2.18 -9.27
C VAL A 82 -9.52 -3.57 -9.69
N LEU A 83 -10.70 -3.97 -9.22
CA LEU A 83 -11.27 -5.29 -9.52
C LEU A 83 -11.88 -5.39 -10.92
N ARG A 84 -12.01 -4.29 -11.62
CA ARG A 84 -12.41 -4.26 -13.01
C ARG A 84 -11.18 -4.27 -13.89
#